data_6465d766021497f13d773c11c9ca3474
#
_entry.id   6465d766021497f13d773c11c9ca3474
#
_cell.length_a   1.000
_cell.length_b   1.000
_cell.length_c   1.000
_cell.angle_alpha   90.00
_cell.angle_beta   90.00
_cell.angle_gamma   90.00
#
_symmetry.space_group_name_H-M   'P 1'
#
loop_
_entity.id
_entity.type
_entity.pdbx_description
1 polymer ?
#
loop_
_entity_poly.entity_id
_entity_poly.type
_entity_poly.pdbx_seq_one_letter_code
_entity_poly.pdbx_strand_id
1 'polypeptide(L)'
;IKLSYPSYDTLADLTSSISSAVAREVIEAYGDASGWAMANPVGTGPYRLKEWRRGQKIVLEANPTYREVPYPVSDDPADRALMAKMKGRRLPLIGRIEVNIIEEANPRLLAFEQGALDYLEVPVDLVANVLEPNNTLKPRFKAANVALHRGIQPGITFTWFNMEDPVVGGYTKEKIALRREIGMAYNVDEEAKVIRQGQAEWASQLIPPGVSGHDPSFIGNTKYDPAAAKALLDRYGYVDRNGDGWRDLPDGRPLVLKKGTSPSALERQYDELWSRNLKDVGIKIEFVTQKWPDLLKMARLGQLQMWQLGNRSTSTEGYGFLGLLYGPNAGLGNLARFRQADFDRLYDESKRLPDGPERAKLMRRMSEIFFGYTPWKLNAYRYENMIVYPWVEGYKLNVFNIHPWPYLDIDTKTARKPVQ
;
A
#
# COMPACT_ATOMS: atom_id res chain seq x y z
N ILE A 1 -28.05 3.22 10.85
CA ILE A 1 -27.00 4.27 10.90
C ILE A 1 -27.65 5.56 10.42
N LYS A 2 -27.52 6.64 11.19
CA LYS A 2 -27.98 7.97 10.82
C LYS A 2 -26.75 8.80 10.44
N LEU A 3 -26.72 9.30 9.21
CA LEU A 3 -25.64 10.17 8.72
C LEU A 3 -26.01 11.64 8.97
N SER A 4 -25.01 12.47 9.25
CA SER A 4 -25.18 13.91 9.40
C SER A 4 -25.29 14.63 8.04
N TYR A 5 -24.83 14.00 6.96
CA TYR A 5 -24.93 14.46 5.58
C TYR A 5 -25.01 13.25 4.62
N PRO A 6 -25.52 13.40 3.40
CA PRO A 6 -25.48 12.35 2.40
C PRO A 6 -24.03 11.95 2.09
N SER A 7 -23.73 10.64 2.15
CA SER A 7 -22.43 10.11 1.75
C SER A 7 -22.64 8.83 0.95
N TYR A 8 -22.22 8.83 -0.30
CA TYR A 8 -22.32 7.67 -1.19
C TYR A 8 -21.28 6.59 -0.86
N ASP A 9 -20.22 6.96 -0.14
CA ASP A 9 -19.13 6.04 0.21
C ASP A 9 -19.43 5.22 1.49
N THR A 10 -20.48 5.55 2.23
CA THR A 10 -20.82 4.89 3.51
C THR A 10 -20.94 3.38 3.39
N LEU A 11 -21.53 2.87 2.31
CA LEU A 11 -21.66 1.42 2.11
C LEU A 11 -20.29 0.77 1.87
N ALA A 12 -19.42 1.41 1.11
CA ALA A 12 -18.05 0.95 0.90
C ALA A 12 -17.24 0.97 2.21
N ASP A 13 -17.38 2.03 3.01
CA ASP A 13 -16.75 2.13 4.33
C ASP A 13 -17.20 1.03 5.28
N LEU A 14 -18.50 0.66 5.24
CA LEU A 14 -19.06 -0.43 6.05
C LEU A 14 -18.56 -1.83 5.63
N THR A 15 -18.00 -1.99 4.43
CA THR A 15 -17.36 -3.24 4.01
C THR A 15 -15.95 -3.41 4.58
N SER A 16 -15.37 -2.34 5.12
CA SER A 16 -14.05 -2.38 5.75
C SER A 16 -14.08 -3.19 7.05
N SER A 17 -12.99 -3.91 7.33
CA SER A 17 -12.82 -4.64 8.59
C SER A 17 -12.90 -3.74 9.84
N ILE A 18 -12.58 -2.44 9.71
CA ILE A 18 -12.69 -1.45 10.79
C ILE A 18 -14.16 -1.25 11.23
N SER A 19 -15.11 -1.47 10.32
CA SER A 19 -16.56 -1.34 10.57
C SER A 19 -17.20 -2.65 11.07
N SER A 20 -16.41 -3.70 11.33
CA SER A 20 -16.93 -4.98 11.79
C SER A 20 -17.57 -4.86 13.17
N ALA A 21 -18.73 -5.48 13.34
CA ALA A 21 -19.41 -5.53 14.63
C ALA A 21 -18.61 -6.33 15.66
N VAL A 22 -18.50 -5.81 16.86
CA VAL A 22 -17.87 -6.45 18.02
C VAL A 22 -18.87 -6.58 19.16
N ALA A 23 -18.68 -7.58 20.02
CA ALA A 23 -19.56 -7.81 21.16
C ALA A 23 -19.25 -6.80 22.28
N ARG A 24 -20.23 -5.94 22.60
CA ARG A 24 -20.08 -4.90 23.61
C ARG A 24 -19.75 -5.48 24.98
N GLU A 25 -20.43 -6.53 25.37
CA GLU A 25 -20.23 -7.25 26.64
C GLU A 25 -18.82 -7.82 26.78
N VAL A 26 -18.18 -8.20 25.69
CA VAL A 26 -16.79 -8.68 25.68
C VAL A 26 -15.81 -7.52 25.90
N ILE A 27 -16.07 -6.38 25.29
CA ILE A 27 -15.27 -5.17 25.51
C ILE A 27 -15.40 -4.71 26.96
N GLU A 28 -16.61 -4.69 27.50
CA GLU A 28 -16.85 -4.29 28.89
C GLU A 28 -16.22 -5.26 29.90
N ALA A 29 -16.21 -6.58 29.61
CA ALA A 29 -15.63 -7.59 30.50
C ALA A 29 -14.10 -7.64 30.47
N TYR A 30 -13.48 -7.47 29.29
CA TYR A 30 -12.04 -7.67 29.09
C TYR A 30 -11.25 -6.39 28.82
N GLY A 31 -11.91 -5.23 28.78
CA GLY A 31 -11.28 -3.92 28.70
C GLY A 31 -10.66 -3.59 27.34
N ASP A 32 -9.37 -3.30 27.33
CA ASP A 32 -8.67 -2.81 26.15
C ASP A 32 -8.46 -3.86 25.04
N ALA A 33 -7.86 -3.45 23.92
CA ALA A 33 -7.61 -4.31 22.77
C ALA A 33 -6.76 -5.55 23.09
N SER A 34 -5.94 -5.54 24.13
CA SER A 34 -5.15 -6.71 24.53
C SER A 34 -6.03 -7.79 25.19
N GLY A 35 -7.03 -7.39 25.91
CA GLY A 35 -7.99 -8.30 26.57
C GLY A 35 -9.04 -8.84 25.59
N TRP A 36 -9.82 -7.94 24.95
CA TRP A 36 -10.95 -8.41 24.13
C TRP A 36 -10.52 -8.84 22.71
N ALA A 37 -9.72 -8.05 21.99
CA ALA A 37 -9.43 -8.33 20.60
C ALA A 37 -8.40 -9.45 20.39
N MET A 38 -7.43 -9.57 21.31
CA MET A 38 -6.33 -10.52 21.15
C MET A 38 -6.57 -11.84 21.86
N ALA A 39 -7.24 -11.84 23.02
CA ALA A 39 -7.44 -13.03 23.82
C ALA A 39 -8.86 -13.60 23.72
N ASN A 40 -9.86 -12.73 23.60
CA ASN A 40 -11.28 -13.11 23.67
C ASN A 40 -12.12 -12.47 22.52
N PRO A 41 -11.67 -12.48 21.26
CA PRO A 41 -12.45 -11.87 20.21
C PRO A 41 -13.72 -12.65 19.93
N VAL A 42 -14.86 -11.96 19.95
CA VAL A 42 -16.16 -12.50 19.58
C VAL A 42 -16.72 -11.67 18.40
N GLY A 43 -17.11 -12.34 17.35
CA GLY A 43 -17.65 -11.74 16.16
C GLY A 43 -18.60 -12.68 15.42
N THR A 44 -19.25 -12.15 14.38
CA THR A 44 -20.24 -12.86 13.55
C THR A 44 -19.63 -13.42 12.25
N GLY A 45 -18.30 -13.43 12.14
CA GLY A 45 -17.57 -13.87 10.96
C GLY A 45 -17.54 -15.38 10.73
N PRO A 46 -17.05 -15.85 9.56
CA PRO A 46 -17.00 -17.25 9.20
C PRO A 46 -15.98 -18.05 10.01
N TYR A 47 -15.06 -17.38 10.66
CA TYR A 47 -14.03 -18.01 11.51
C TYR A 47 -14.01 -17.37 12.89
N ARG A 48 -13.56 -18.16 13.87
CA ARG A 48 -13.26 -17.72 15.24
C ARG A 48 -11.81 -17.98 15.58
N LEU A 49 -11.24 -17.12 16.43
CA LEU A 49 -9.88 -17.32 16.94
C LEU A 49 -9.83 -18.53 17.87
N LYS A 50 -8.96 -19.48 17.54
CA LYS A 50 -8.65 -20.63 18.41
C LYS A 50 -7.43 -20.38 19.26
N GLU A 51 -6.39 -19.80 18.66
CA GLU A 51 -5.10 -19.59 19.30
C GLU A 51 -4.37 -18.42 18.65
N TRP A 52 -3.73 -17.60 19.46
CA TRP A 52 -2.78 -16.59 18.99
C TRP A 52 -1.51 -16.61 19.82
N ARG A 53 -0.43 -17.12 19.25
CA ARG A 53 0.94 -16.99 19.79
C ARG A 53 1.63 -15.82 19.08
N ARG A 54 1.83 -14.72 19.79
CA ARG A 54 2.44 -13.50 19.22
C ARG A 54 3.80 -13.82 18.60
N GLY A 55 4.02 -13.30 17.36
CA GLY A 55 5.27 -13.51 16.62
C GLY A 55 5.49 -14.94 16.11
N GLN A 56 4.54 -15.86 16.28
CA GLN A 56 4.67 -17.25 15.89
C GLN A 56 3.52 -17.74 15.01
N LYS A 57 2.29 -17.75 15.55
CA LYS A 57 1.17 -18.44 14.90
C LYS A 57 -0.18 -17.89 15.32
N ILE A 58 -1.11 -17.83 14.34
CA ILE A 58 -2.54 -17.62 14.58
C ILE A 58 -3.28 -18.84 14.03
N VAL A 59 -4.22 -19.37 14.80
CA VAL A 59 -5.10 -20.48 14.39
C VAL A 59 -6.54 -20.01 14.43
N LEU A 60 -7.21 -20.15 13.31
CA LEU A 60 -8.63 -19.88 13.16
C LEU A 60 -9.36 -21.19 12.90
N GLU A 61 -10.56 -21.34 13.47
CA GLU A 61 -11.48 -22.45 13.21
C GLU A 61 -12.79 -21.92 12.62
N ALA A 62 -13.41 -22.70 11.74
CA ALA A 62 -14.72 -22.39 11.21
C ALA A 62 -15.71 -22.13 12.36
N ASN A 63 -16.47 -21.05 12.22
CA ASN A 63 -17.50 -20.69 13.21
C ASN A 63 -18.74 -21.56 13.00
N PRO A 64 -19.09 -22.46 13.93
CA PRO A 64 -20.23 -23.36 13.77
C PRO A 64 -21.59 -22.64 13.75
N THR A 65 -21.64 -21.40 14.24
CA THR A 65 -22.84 -20.57 14.26
C THR A 65 -22.85 -19.53 13.14
N TYR A 66 -21.90 -19.63 12.18
CA TYR A 66 -21.91 -18.72 11.05
C TYR A 66 -23.17 -18.88 10.22
N ARG A 67 -23.76 -17.73 9.82
CA ARG A 67 -24.95 -17.72 8.99
C ARG A 67 -24.72 -18.45 7.67
N GLU A 68 -25.79 -19.01 7.11
CA GLU A 68 -25.74 -19.66 5.80
C GLU A 68 -25.48 -18.64 4.67
N VAL A 69 -24.26 -18.65 4.14
CA VAL A 69 -23.86 -17.80 3.03
C VAL A 69 -23.40 -18.72 1.89
N PRO A 70 -24.07 -18.69 0.73
CA PRO A 70 -23.62 -19.43 -0.43
C PRO A 70 -22.36 -18.81 -1.02
N TYR A 71 -21.58 -19.61 -1.75
CA TYR A 71 -20.47 -19.10 -2.55
C TYR A 71 -20.97 -18.05 -3.55
N PRO A 72 -20.31 -16.87 -3.68
CA PRO A 72 -20.74 -15.82 -4.61
C PRO A 72 -20.83 -16.32 -6.05
N VAL A 73 -21.85 -15.88 -6.78
CA VAL A 73 -22.01 -16.19 -8.19
C VAL A 73 -21.31 -15.15 -9.03
N SER A 74 -20.64 -15.58 -10.09
CA SER A 74 -20.03 -14.72 -11.11
C SER A 74 -20.52 -15.12 -12.49
N ASP A 75 -20.87 -14.12 -13.29
CA ASP A 75 -21.25 -14.30 -14.70
C ASP A 75 -20.07 -14.05 -15.65
N ASP A 76 -18.87 -13.75 -15.10
CA ASP A 76 -17.67 -13.56 -15.90
C ASP A 76 -17.28 -14.87 -16.59
N PRO A 77 -17.13 -14.89 -17.92
CA PRO A 77 -16.68 -16.07 -18.66
C PRO A 77 -15.37 -16.67 -18.15
N ALA A 78 -14.47 -15.85 -17.61
CA ALA A 78 -13.21 -16.27 -17.01
C ALA A 78 -13.42 -17.11 -15.73
N ASP A 79 -14.53 -16.93 -15.03
CA ASP A 79 -14.86 -17.63 -13.79
C ASP A 79 -15.61 -18.96 -14.02
N ARG A 80 -15.90 -19.35 -15.27
CA ARG A 80 -16.70 -20.54 -15.57
C ARG A 80 -16.18 -21.80 -14.88
N ALA A 81 -14.87 -22.04 -14.92
CA ALA A 81 -14.24 -23.19 -14.27
C ALA A 81 -14.35 -23.13 -12.74
N LEU A 82 -14.20 -21.95 -12.17
CA LEU A 82 -14.36 -21.69 -10.75
C LEU A 82 -15.82 -21.92 -10.32
N MET A 83 -16.77 -21.37 -11.06
CA MET A 83 -18.20 -21.54 -10.77
C MET A 83 -18.65 -23.00 -10.89
N ALA A 84 -18.10 -23.77 -11.82
CA ALA A 84 -18.41 -25.19 -11.93
C ALA A 84 -18.06 -26.01 -10.63
N LYS A 85 -17.03 -25.57 -9.89
CA LYS A 85 -16.59 -26.20 -8.64
C LYS A 85 -17.28 -25.61 -7.40
N MET A 86 -17.54 -24.31 -7.38
CA MET A 86 -17.87 -23.58 -6.14
C MET A 86 -19.34 -23.17 -6.03
N LYS A 87 -20.09 -23.06 -7.13
CA LYS A 87 -21.50 -22.62 -7.12
C LYS A 87 -22.36 -23.50 -6.21
N GLY A 88 -23.10 -22.84 -5.33
CA GLY A 88 -24.03 -23.52 -4.41
C GLY A 88 -23.39 -24.09 -3.15
N ARG A 89 -22.09 -24.06 -3.02
CA ARG A 89 -21.40 -24.45 -1.78
C ARG A 89 -21.61 -23.39 -0.69
N ARG A 90 -21.60 -23.80 0.58
CA ARG A 90 -21.77 -22.89 1.74
C ARG A 90 -20.42 -22.51 2.32
N LEU A 91 -20.29 -21.24 2.68
CA LEU A 91 -19.08 -20.69 3.31
C LEU A 91 -19.12 -20.87 4.83
N PRO A 92 -17.96 -20.99 5.51
CA PRO A 92 -16.62 -21.20 4.93
C PRO A 92 -16.43 -22.64 4.48
N LEU A 93 -15.55 -22.86 3.49
CA LEU A 93 -15.26 -24.20 2.96
C LEU A 93 -14.18 -24.92 3.76
N ILE A 94 -13.21 -24.18 4.31
CA ILE A 94 -12.10 -24.72 5.10
C ILE A 94 -12.49 -24.73 6.59
N GLY A 95 -12.22 -25.84 7.28
CA GLY A 95 -12.51 -25.95 8.71
C GLY A 95 -11.49 -25.27 9.62
N ARG A 96 -10.23 -25.15 9.17
CA ARG A 96 -9.13 -24.63 9.98
C ARG A 96 -8.12 -23.88 9.10
N ILE A 97 -7.65 -22.75 9.61
CA ILE A 97 -6.62 -21.90 8.99
C ILE A 97 -5.49 -21.74 10.01
N GLU A 98 -4.26 -21.96 9.56
CA GLU A 98 -3.05 -21.70 10.33
C GLU A 98 -2.22 -20.61 9.64
N VAL A 99 -2.04 -19.50 10.32
CA VAL A 99 -1.19 -18.38 9.84
C VAL A 99 0.13 -18.46 10.59
N ASN A 100 1.20 -18.81 9.90
CA ASN A 100 2.55 -18.82 10.46
C ASN A 100 3.18 -17.44 10.27
N ILE A 101 3.70 -16.85 11.34
CA ILE A 101 4.40 -15.57 11.31
C ILE A 101 5.86 -15.84 10.98
N ILE A 102 6.25 -15.58 9.75
CA ILE A 102 7.63 -15.76 9.24
C ILE A 102 8.08 -14.38 8.71
N GLU A 103 8.88 -13.67 9.52
CA GLU A 103 9.26 -12.29 9.23
C GLU A 103 10.21 -12.19 8.03
N GLU A 104 11.18 -13.09 7.94
CA GLU A 104 12.19 -13.06 6.88
C GLU A 104 11.70 -13.67 5.56
N ALA A 105 12.07 -13.05 4.45
CA ALA A 105 11.62 -13.44 3.11
C ALA A 105 12.12 -14.83 2.68
N ASN A 106 13.41 -15.12 2.88
CA ASN A 106 13.99 -16.41 2.49
C ASN A 106 13.39 -17.62 3.22
N PRO A 107 13.27 -17.64 4.56
CA PRO A 107 12.56 -18.72 5.28
C PRO A 107 11.12 -18.87 4.83
N ARG A 108 10.42 -17.78 4.49
CA ARG A 108 9.04 -17.80 4.02
C ARG A 108 8.90 -18.46 2.64
N LEU A 109 9.78 -18.13 1.69
CA LEU A 109 9.83 -18.79 0.39
C LEU A 109 10.18 -20.28 0.53
N LEU A 110 11.18 -20.60 1.37
CA LEU A 110 11.57 -21.98 1.63
C LEU A 110 10.41 -22.79 2.23
N ALA A 111 9.65 -22.24 3.18
CA ALA A 111 8.48 -22.90 3.76
C ALA A 111 7.40 -23.18 2.69
N PHE A 112 7.21 -22.27 1.71
CA PHE A 112 6.35 -22.54 0.56
C PHE A 112 6.93 -23.68 -0.30
N GLU A 113 8.20 -23.61 -0.68
CA GLU A 113 8.86 -24.64 -1.51
C GLU A 113 8.78 -26.03 -0.88
N GLN A 114 8.81 -26.11 0.44
CA GLN A 114 8.65 -27.34 1.20
C GLN A 114 7.19 -27.82 1.36
N GLY A 115 6.21 -27.06 0.84
CA GLY A 115 4.78 -27.37 0.97
C GLY A 115 4.20 -27.13 2.36
N ALA A 116 4.90 -26.38 3.22
CA ALA A 116 4.41 -25.98 4.54
C ALA A 116 3.42 -24.80 4.48
N LEU A 117 3.40 -24.07 3.37
CA LEU A 117 2.43 -23.01 3.06
C LEU A 117 1.65 -23.41 1.81
N ASP A 118 0.33 -23.22 1.82
CA ASP A 118 -0.57 -23.58 0.72
C ASP A 118 -0.55 -22.52 -0.40
N TYR A 119 -0.32 -21.26 -0.07
CA TYR A 119 -0.09 -20.16 -1.00
C TYR A 119 0.79 -19.08 -0.37
N LEU A 120 1.38 -18.24 -1.22
CA LEU A 120 2.33 -17.21 -0.79
C LEU A 120 2.26 -15.99 -1.71
N GLU A 121 2.21 -14.78 -1.14
CA GLU A 121 2.61 -13.56 -1.85
C GLU A 121 4.13 -13.55 -1.96
N VAL A 122 4.63 -13.56 -3.20
CA VAL A 122 6.08 -13.59 -3.46
C VAL A 122 6.72 -12.31 -2.94
N PRO A 123 7.68 -12.39 -2.00
CA PRO A 123 8.42 -11.21 -1.56
C PRO A 123 9.12 -10.52 -2.73
N VAL A 124 9.05 -9.19 -2.78
CA VAL A 124 9.57 -8.41 -3.92
C VAL A 124 11.07 -8.62 -4.16
N ASP A 125 11.83 -8.78 -3.10
CA ASP A 125 13.27 -9.04 -3.11
C ASP A 125 13.64 -10.47 -3.55
N LEU A 126 12.67 -11.38 -3.62
CA LEU A 126 12.85 -12.78 -4.04
C LEU A 126 12.12 -13.12 -5.34
N VAL A 127 11.58 -12.14 -6.04
CA VAL A 127 10.83 -12.38 -7.29
C VAL A 127 11.70 -13.10 -8.32
N ALA A 128 12.97 -12.74 -8.47
CA ALA A 128 13.91 -13.41 -9.38
C ALA A 128 14.18 -14.89 -9.02
N ASN A 129 13.85 -15.34 -7.81
CA ASN A 129 13.93 -16.75 -7.42
C ASN A 129 12.70 -17.55 -7.87
N VAL A 130 11.60 -16.88 -8.14
CA VAL A 130 10.29 -17.48 -8.46
C VAL A 130 9.92 -17.28 -9.92
N LEU A 131 10.15 -16.08 -10.46
CA LEU A 131 9.76 -15.71 -11.82
C LEU A 131 10.97 -15.60 -12.76
N GLU A 132 10.70 -15.88 -14.02
CA GLU A 132 11.55 -15.55 -15.14
C GLU A 132 11.43 -14.05 -15.50
N PRO A 133 12.37 -13.48 -16.28
CA PRO A 133 12.30 -12.06 -16.68
C PRO A 133 11.02 -11.64 -17.41
N ASN A 134 10.33 -12.59 -18.04
CA ASN A 134 9.04 -12.36 -18.70
C ASN A 134 7.82 -12.50 -17.75
N ASN A 135 8.05 -12.50 -16.44
CA ASN A 135 7.03 -12.65 -15.39
C ASN A 135 6.25 -13.98 -15.43
N THR A 136 6.81 -15.05 -15.98
CA THR A 136 6.27 -16.42 -15.86
C THR A 136 7.01 -17.19 -14.76
N LEU A 137 6.37 -18.22 -14.21
CA LEU A 137 7.02 -19.07 -13.19
C LEU A 137 8.25 -19.77 -13.73
N LYS A 138 9.28 -19.93 -12.89
CA LYS A 138 10.43 -20.79 -13.18
C LYS A 138 10.02 -22.26 -13.34
N PRO A 139 10.82 -23.07 -14.08
CA PRO A 139 10.49 -24.45 -14.39
C PRO A 139 10.13 -25.32 -13.17
N ARG A 140 10.83 -25.14 -12.04
CA ARG A 140 10.57 -25.94 -10.83
C ARG A 140 9.17 -25.71 -10.24
N PHE A 141 8.65 -24.47 -10.27
CA PHE A 141 7.29 -24.16 -9.82
C PHE A 141 6.25 -24.69 -10.80
N LYS A 142 6.53 -24.61 -12.12
CA LYS A 142 5.65 -25.18 -13.16
C LYS A 142 5.57 -26.71 -13.00
N ALA A 143 6.70 -27.38 -12.73
CA ALA A 143 6.76 -28.83 -12.52
C ALA A 143 5.94 -29.29 -11.28
N ALA A 144 5.81 -28.44 -10.28
CA ALA A 144 4.94 -28.66 -9.12
C ALA A 144 3.46 -28.24 -9.37
N ASN A 145 3.11 -27.84 -10.59
CA ASN A 145 1.80 -27.32 -10.97
C ASN A 145 1.35 -26.12 -10.12
N VAL A 146 2.29 -25.31 -9.64
CA VAL A 146 1.98 -24.07 -8.94
C VAL A 146 1.34 -23.09 -9.92
N ALA A 147 0.25 -22.45 -9.51
CA ALA A 147 -0.38 -21.36 -10.27
C ALA A 147 0.21 -20.01 -9.86
N LEU A 148 0.36 -19.10 -10.84
CA LEU A 148 0.71 -17.70 -10.61
C LEU A 148 -0.52 -16.82 -10.87
N HIS A 149 -0.89 -16.03 -9.87
CA HIS A 149 -1.87 -14.97 -10.00
C HIS A 149 -1.15 -13.64 -9.84
N ARG A 150 -1.16 -12.84 -10.91
CA ARG A 150 -0.44 -11.55 -10.97
C ARG A 150 -1.42 -10.43 -11.31
N GLY A 151 -1.35 -9.33 -10.54
CA GLY A 151 -2.16 -8.15 -10.76
C GLY A 151 -1.50 -6.90 -10.24
N ILE A 152 -1.91 -5.73 -10.76
CA ILE A 152 -1.51 -4.45 -10.20
C ILE A 152 -2.28 -4.20 -8.91
N GLN A 153 -1.59 -3.81 -7.86
CA GLN A 153 -2.25 -3.46 -6.60
C GLN A 153 -3.00 -2.13 -6.77
N PRO A 154 -4.21 -1.99 -6.21
CA PRO A 154 -4.92 -0.70 -6.18
C PRO A 154 -4.26 0.20 -5.14
N GLY A 155 -3.00 0.52 -5.34
CA GLY A 155 -2.16 1.20 -4.38
C GLY A 155 -1.00 1.92 -5.02
N ILE A 156 -0.40 2.80 -4.24
CA ILE A 156 0.70 3.64 -4.68
C ILE A 156 1.77 3.71 -3.58
N THR A 157 3.03 3.71 -3.99
CA THR A 157 4.14 4.11 -3.12
C THR A 157 4.49 5.56 -3.36
N PHE A 158 4.79 6.28 -2.30
CA PHE A 158 5.08 7.71 -2.35
C PHE A 158 5.99 8.12 -1.20
N THR A 159 6.67 9.23 -1.36
CA THR A 159 7.41 9.91 -0.29
C THR A 159 6.68 11.21 0.02
N TRP A 160 6.17 11.34 1.24
CA TRP A 160 5.52 12.57 1.66
C TRP A 160 6.52 13.54 2.30
N PHE A 161 6.21 14.83 2.19
CA PHE A 161 6.93 15.93 2.82
C PHE A 161 6.06 16.55 3.90
N ASN A 162 6.62 16.81 5.07
CA ASN A 162 5.92 17.54 6.12
C ASN A 162 5.76 19.01 5.71
N MET A 163 4.54 19.43 5.44
CA MET A 163 4.25 20.78 4.99
C MET A 163 4.44 21.86 6.07
N GLU A 164 4.66 21.45 7.33
CA GLU A 164 4.99 22.33 8.45
C GLU A 164 6.50 22.36 8.75
N ASP A 165 7.32 21.57 8.04
CA ASP A 165 8.77 21.53 8.23
C ASP A 165 9.44 22.79 7.65
N PRO A 166 10.44 23.39 8.33
CA PRO A 166 11.09 24.61 7.87
C PRO A 166 11.93 24.46 6.59
N VAL A 167 12.38 23.24 6.26
CA VAL A 167 13.18 22.97 5.06
C VAL A 167 12.28 22.64 3.87
N VAL A 168 11.50 21.57 3.95
CA VAL A 168 10.69 21.07 2.82
C VAL A 168 9.25 21.57 2.82
N GLY A 169 8.74 22.09 3.93
CA GLY A 169 7.36 22.55 4.09
C GLY A 169 7.10 23.93 3.52
N GLY A 170 5.85 24.37 3.63
CA GLY A 170 5.39 25.66 3.14
C GLY A 170 4.86 25.66 1.70
N TYR A 171 4.28 26.80 1.30
CA TYR A 171 3.51 26.95 0.07
C TYR A 171 4.10 28.00 -0.88
N THR A 172 5.28 28.53 -0.59
CA THR A 172 5.97 29.49 -1.48
C THR A 172 6.51 28.78 -2.72
N LYS A 173 6.79 29.54 -3.77
CA LYS A 173 7.32 29.00 -5.05
C LYS A 173 8.64 28.26 -4.87
N GLU A 174 9.50 28.76 -3.99
CA GLU A 174 10.80 28.14 -3.66
C GLU A 174 10.61 26.77 -2.99
N LYS A 175 9.67 26.67 -2.06
CA LYS A 175 9.37 25.41 -1.35
C LYS A 175 8.70 24.39 -2.28
N ILE A 176 7.80 24.84 -3.14
CA ILE A 176 7.19 23.98 -4.17
C ILE A 176 8.27 23.47 -5.14
N ALA A 177 9.15 24.38 -5.58
CA ALA A 177 10.26 24.03 -6.45
C ALA A 177 11.14 22.97 -5.80
N LEU A 178 11.60 23.14 -4.56
CA LEU A 178 12.42 22.18 -3.83
C LEU A 178 11.77 20.77 -3.82
N ARG A 179 10.49 20.65 -3.48
CA ARG A 179 9.82 19.34 -3.46
C ARG A 179 9.70 18.72 -4.85
N ARG A 180 9.45 19.49 -5.89
CA ARG A 180 9.44 19.00 -7.28
C ARG A 180 10.79 18.48 -7.71
N GLU A 181 11.85 19.17 -7.34
CA GLU A 181 13.21 18.79 -7.68
C GLU A 181 13.67 17.56 -6.98
N ILE A 182 13.36 17.43 -5.69
CA ILE A 182 13.57 16.17 -4.95
C ILE A 182 12.84 15.02 -5.68
N GLY A 183 11.64 15.30 -6.20
CA GLY A 183 10.90 14.34 -7.02
C GLY A 183 11.59 13.97 -8.33
N MET A 184 12.11 14.95 -9.08
CA MET A 184 12.82 14.74 -10.35
C MET A 184 14.23 14.15 -10.14
N ALA A 185 14.86 14.40 -9.01
CA ALA A 185 16.18 13.85 -8.69
C ALA A 185 16.15 12.34 -8.40
N TYR A 186 15.03 11.77 -7.95
CA TYR A 186 14.95 10.37 -7.58
C TYR A 186 14.54 9.46 -8.75
N ASN A 187 15.37 8.46 -9.07
CA ASN A 187 15.19 7.55 -10.20
C ASN A 187 14.21 6.41 -9.87
N VAL A 188 12.92 6.62 -10.15
CA VAL A 188 11.88 5.60 -9.96
C VAL A 188 12.03 4.42 -10.91
N ASP A 189 12.56 4.63 -12.12
CA ASP A 189 12.77 3.55 -13.07
C ASP A 189 13.83 2.57 -12.56
N GLU A 190 14.86 3.07 -11.89
CA GLU A 190 15.86 2.25 -11.21
C GLU A 190 15.27 1.54 -9.99
N GLU A 191 14.46 2.23 -9.18
CA GLU A 191 13.70 1.60 -8.09
C GLU A 191 12.88 0.42 -8.63
N ALA A 192 12.12 0.63 -9.70
CA ALA A 192 11.25 -0.39 -10.28
C ALA A 192 12.03 -1.58 -10.86
N LYS A 193 13.12 -1.32 -11.58
CA LYS A 193 13.90 -2.37 -12.26
C LYS A 193 14.82 -3.14 -11.31
N VAL A 194 15.53 -2.43 -10.43
CA VAL A 194 16.60 -3.02 -9.60
C VAL A 194 16.04 -3.47 -8.26
N ILE A 195 15.47 -2.53 -7.49
CA ILE A 195 15.02 -2.84 -6.11
C ILE A 195 13.74 -3.69 -6.15
N ARG A 196 12.80 -3.36 -7.05
CA ARG A 196 11.53 -4.10 -7.19
C ARG A 196 11.56 -5.18 -8.26
N GLN A 197 12.71 -5.44 -8.87
CA GLN A 197 12.91 -6.52 -9.84
C GLN A 197 11.84 -6.55 -10.95
N GLY A 198 11.43 -5.38 -11.46
CA GLY A 198 10.40 -5.25 -12.50
C GLY A 198 8.96 -5.41 -11.98
N GLN A 199 8.74 -5.47 -10.66
CA GLN A 199 7.40 -5.62 -10.07
C GLN A 199 6.77 -4.29 -9.66
N ALA A 200 7.08 -3.25 -10.41
CA ALA A 200 6.46 -1.94 -10.26
C ALA A 200 6.54 -1.16 -11.58
N GLU A 201 5.67 -0.18 -11.70
CA GLU A 201 5.71 0.81 -12.77
C GLU A 201 5.60 2.22 -12.20
N TRP A 202 6.13 3.20 -12.92
CA TRP A 202 6.09 4.59 -12.49
C TRP A 202 4.65 5.08 -12.30
N ALA A 203 4.37 5.68 -11.13
CA ALA A 203 3.06 6.21 -10.81
C ALA A 203 2.83 7.56 -11.49
N SER A 204 1.96 7.60 -12.49
CA SER A 204 1.64 8.82 -13.26
C SER A 204 0.74 9.80 -12.52
N GLN A 205 -0.08 9.30 -11.60
CA GLN A 205 -1.09 10.10 -10.88
C GLN A 205 -1.37 9.54 -9.48
N LEU A 206 -2.11 10.32 -8.68
CA LEU A 206 -2.40 10.04 -7.27
C LEU A 206 -3.33 8.83 -7.07
N ILE A 207 -4.35 8.69 -7.91
CA ILE A 207 -5.32 7.59 -7.83
C ILE A 207 -4.81 6.44 -8.70
N PRO A 208 -4.55 5.25 -8.13
CA PRO A 208 -3.95 4.15 -8.88
C PRO A 208 -4.93 3.49 -9.86
N PRO A 209 -4.43 2.72 -10.84
CA PRO A 209 -5.27 1.95 -11.76
C PRO A 209 -6.25 1.01 -11.03
N GLY A 210 -7.44 0.85 -11.60
CA GLY A 210 -8.50 -0.01 -11.04
C GLY A 210 -9.31 0.62 -9.91
N VAL A 211 -9.02 1.86 -9.54
CA VAL A 211 -9.73 2.62 -8.49
C VAL A 211 -10.53 3.74 -9.14
N SER A 212 -11.75 3.97 -8.66
CA SER A 212 -12.63 5.04 -9.15
C SER A 212 -11.95 6.40 -9.07
N GLY A 213 -12.07 7.20 -10.12
CA GLY A 213 -11.38 8.48 -10.26
C GLY A 213 -9.98 8.38 -10.90
N HIS A 214 -9.49 7.16 -11.21
CA HIS A 214 -8.30 7.03 -12.06
C HIS A 214 -8.61 7.48 -13.49
N ASP A 215 -7.79 8.39 -14.01
CA ASP A 215 -7.91 8.92 -15.37
C ASP A 215 -6.65 8.53 -16.18
N PRO A 216 -6.72 7.53 -17.09
CA PRO A 216 -5.55 7.08 -17.84
C PRO A 216 -4.92 8.17 -18.72
N SER A 217 -5.67 9.25 -19.04
CA SER A 217 -5.18 10.38 -19.81
C SER A 217 -4.40 11.39 -18.98
N PHE A 218 -4.47 11.30 -17.64
CA PHE A 218 -3.85 12.25 -16.74
C PHE A 218 -2.44 11.83 -16.32
N ILE A 219 -1.47 12.64 -16.70
CA ILE A 219 -0.08 12.52 -16.26
C ILE A 219 0.28 13.77 -15.48
N GLY A 220 0.25 13.68 -14.15
CA GLY A 220 0.56 14.81 -13.26
C GLY A 220 1.95 14.71 -12.64
N ASN A 221 2.47 13.48 -12.48
CA ASN A 221 3.76 13.25 -11.82
C ASN A 221 4.94 13.59 -12.74
N THR A 222 6.05 14.03 -12.15
CA THR A 222 7.30 14.29 -12.85
C THR A 222 8.14 13.01 -12.99
N LYS A 223 8.82 12.86 -14.12
CA LYS A 223 9.80 11.79 -14.34
C LYS A 223 11.17 12.18 -13.77
N TYR A 224 12.04 11.19 -13.65
CA TYR A 224 13.45 11.39 -13.31
C TYR A 224 14.13 12.27 -14.37
N ASP A 225 14.62 13.41 -13.93
CA ASP A 225 15.37 14.38 -14.74
C ASP A 225 16.30 15.21 -13.83
N PRO A 226 17.48 14.70 -13.51
CA PRO A 226 18.42 15.39 -12.62
C PRO A 226 18.97 16.69 -13.23
N ALA A 227 18.96 16.83 -14.55
CA ALA A 227 19.41 18.08 -15.21
C ALA A 227 18.38 19.18 -14.99
N ALA A 228 17.09 18.90 -15.22
CA ALA A 228 16.01 19.83 -14.92
C ALA A 228 15.94 20.15 -13.42
N ALA A 229 16.15 19.15 -12.55
CA ALA A 229 16.23 19.34 -11.11
C ALA A 229 17.30 20.38 -10.72
N LYS A 230 18.54 20.21 -11.20
CA LYS A 230 19.62 21.20 -10.96
C LYS A 230 19.28 22.59 -11.43
N ALA A 231 18.79 22.72 -12.66
CA ALA A 231 18.43 24.03 -13.23
C ALA A 231 17.34 24.75 -12.43
N LEU A 232 16.37 23.99 -11.92
CA LEU A 232 15.30 24.53 -11.10
C LEU A 232 15.81 24.95 -9.70
N LEU A 233 16.66 24.12 -9.05
CA LEU A 233 17.36 24.47 -7.79
C LEU A 233 18.12 25.79 -7.92
N ASP A 234 18.94 25.91 -8.97
CA ASP A 234 19.72 27.14 -9.23
C ASP A 234 18.81 28.35 -9.38
N ARG A 235 17.71 28.22 -10.15
CA ARG A 235 16.74 29.29 -10.38
C ARG A 235 16.10 29.81 -9.10
N TYR A 236 15.87 28.95 -8.11
CA TYR A 236 15.25 29.31 -6.83
C TYR A 236 16.25 29.55 -5.71
N GLY A 237 17.54 29.67 -6.03
CA GLY A 237 18.59 30.07 -5.10
C GLY A 237 19.09 28.98 -4.15
N TYR A 238 18.80 27.71 -4.44
CA TYR A 238 19.42 26.57 -3.78
C TYR A 238 20.77 26.29 -4.45
N VAL A 239 21.81 26.99 -4.03
CA VAL A 239 23.14 26.93 -4.63
C VAL A 239 24.18 26.66 -3.56
N ASP A 240 25.30 26.02 -3.94
CA ASP A 240 26.47 25.88 -3.07
C ASP A 240 27.16 27.23 -2.93
N ARG A 241 27.09 27.85 -1.72
CA ARG A 241 27.64 29.18 -1.46
C ARG A 241 29.03 29.13 -0.87
N ASN A 242 29.39 28.02 -0.23
CA ASN A 242 30.65 27.87 0.49
C ASN A 242 31.67 26.99 -0.22
N GLY A 243 31.28 26.35 -1.36
CA GLY A 243 32.14 25.51 -2.18
C GLY A 243 32.41 24.13 -1.60
N ASP A 244 31.56 23.62 -0.70
CA ASP A 244 31.71 22.31 -0.09
C ASP A 244 31.11 21.15 -0.90
N GLY A 245 30.50 21.47 -2.03
CA GLY A 245 29.87 20.52 -2.95
C GLY A 245 28.40 20.24 -2.64
N TRP A 246 27.83 20.89 -1.61
CA TRP A 246 26.44 20.75 -1.22
C TRP A 246 25.69 22.06 -1.36
N ARG A 247 24.43 21.99 -1.70
CA ARG A 247 23.56 23.15 -1.86
C ARG A 247 23.11 23.69 -0.51
N ASP A 248 22.96 25.00 -0.44
CA ASP A 248 22.38 25.72 0.67
C ASP A 248 20.94 26.10 0.39
N LEU A 249 20.16 26.39 1.44
CA LEU A 249 18.89 27.08 1.37
C LEU A 249 19.08 28.51 0.82
N PRO A 250 18.04 29.15 0.26
CA PRO A 250 18.12 30.54 -0.22
C PRO A 250 18.59 31.54 0.83
N ASP A 251 18.39 31.25 2.11
CA ASP A 251 18.85 32.06 3.24
C ASP A 251 20.30 31.77 3.69
N GLY A 252 21.01 30.86 3.00
CA GLY A 252 22.42 30.53 3.25
C GLY A 252 22.64 29.42 4.29
N ARG A 253 21.60 28.90 4.91
CA ARG A 253 21.74 27.72 5.80
C ARG A 253 21.93 26.45 4.98
N PRO A 254 22.65 25.42 5.49
CA PRO A 254 22.81 24.15 4.79
C PRO A 254 21.47 23.50 4.44
N LEU A 255 21.35 22.99 3.20
CA LEU A 255 20.22 22.15 2.76
C LEU A 255 20.50 20.69 3.12
N VAL A 256 19.89 20.23 4.19
CA VAL A 256 19.97 18.83 4.61
C VAL A 256 18.57 18.24 4.70
N LEU A 257 18.33 17.18 3.95
CA LEU A 257 17.09 16.42 4.03
C LEU A 257 17.19 15.32 5.09
N LYS A 258 16.08 15.05 5.81
CA LYS A 258 15.99 14.01 6.82
C LYS A 258 14.84 13.04 6.49
N LYS A 259 15.18 11.81 6.10
CA LYS A 259 14.19 10.78 5.72
C LYS A 259 14.06 9.74 6.81
N GLY A 260 12.81 9.45 7.22
CA GLY A 260 12.51 8.29 8.05
C GLY A 260 12.76 6.99 7.29
N THR A 261 13.36 5.98 7.97
CA THR A 261 13.64 4.67 7.41
C THR A 261 13.56 3.56 8.46
N SER A 262 13.23 2.33 8.06
CA SER A 262 13.19 1.16 8.94
C SER A 262 14.47 0.32 8.80
N PRO A 263 14.92 -0.39 9.86
CA PRO A 263 16.16 -1.18 9.82
C PRO A 263 16.00 -2.51 9.08
N SER A 264 15.71 -2.47 7.77
CA SER A 264 15.58 -3.67 6.92
C SER A 264 16.56 -3.63 5.74
N ALA A 265 16.83 -4.79 5.14
CA ALA A 265 17.68 -4.90 3.96
C ALA A 265 17.09 -4.14 2.76
N LEU A 266 15.78 -4.22 2.58
CA LEU A 266 15.06 -3.53 1.51
C LEU A 266 15.13 -1.99 1.69
N GLU A 267 14.90 -1.48 2.89
CA GLU A 267 14.99 -0.05 3.16
C GLU A 267 16.40 0.50 2.94
N ARG A 268 17.46 -0.27 3.26
CA ARG A 268 18.83 0.14 2.95
C ARG A 268 19.06 0.34 1.45
N GLN A 269 18.48 -0.50 0.58
CA GLN A 269 18.59 -0.32 -0.88
C GLN A 269 17.91 0.98 -1.34
N TYR A 270 16.73 1.31 -0.78
CA TYR A 270 16.09 2.61 -1.06
C TYR A 270 16.94 3.78 -0.56
N ASP A 271 17.52 3.69 0.64
CA ASP A 271 18.33 4.74 1.22
C ASP A 271 19.63 4.98 0.42
N GLU A 272 20.25 3.93 -0.09
CA GLU A 272 21.38 4.02 -1.01
C GLU A 272 21.00 4.71 -2.32
N LEU A 273 19.84 4.35 -2.90
CA LEU A 273 19.33 5.01 -4.11
C LEU A 273 19.05 6.50 -3.85
N TRP A 274 18.39 6.84 -2.74
CA TRP A 274 18.17 8.22 -2.33
C TRP A 274 19.47 8.98 -2.16
N SER A 275 20.45 8.42 -1.46
CA SER A 275 21.75 9.05 -1.19
C SER A 275 22.49 9.37 -2.49
N ARG A 276 22.57 8.40 -3.41
CA ARG A 276 23.25 8.56 -4.68
C ARG A 276 22.55 9.61 -5.55
N ASN A 277 21.26 9.50 -5.73
CA ASN A 277 20.50 10.39 -6.61
C ASN A 277 20.48 11.85 -6.11
N LEU A 278 20.35 12.07 -4.80
CA LEU A 278 20.40 13.42 -4.24
C LEU A 278 21.83 14.02 -4.25
N LYS A 279 22.86 13.18 -4.05
CA LYS A 279 24.25 13.61 -4.21
C LYS A 279 24.51 14.13 -5.63
N ASP A 280 23.97 13.47 -6.65
CA ASP A 280 24.13 13.87 -8.05
C ASP A 280 23.57 15.29 -8.34
N VAL A 281 22.62 15.76 -7.55
CA VAL A 281 22.08 17.12 -7.64
C VAL A 281 22.59 18.06 -6.53
N GLY A 282 23.55 17.61 -5.72
CA GLY A 282 24.19 18.41 -4.67
C GLY A 282 23.34 18.57 -3.41
N ILE A 283 22.39 17.68 -3.13
CA ILE A 283 21.57 17.72 -1.91
C ILE A 283 22.03 16.65 -0.93
N LYS A 284 22.29 17.06 0.31
CA LYS A 284 22.64 16.16 1.42
C LYS A 284 21.39 15.52 2.01
N ILE A 285 21.45 14.21 2.31
CA ILE A 285 20.40 13.47 2.99
C ILE A 285 20.94 12.73 4.21
N GLU A 286 20.14 12.71 5.28
CA GLU A 286 20.36 11.95 6.51
C GLU A 286 19.16 11.05 6.77
N PHE A 287 19.38 9.90 7.44
CA PHE A 287 18.33 8.92 7.71
C PHE A 287 18.03 8.83 9.21
N VAL A 288 16.74 8.90 9.53
CA VAL A 288 16.21 8.70 10.88
C VAL A 288 15.73 7.25 10.97
N THR A 289 16.61 6.36 11.45
CA THR A 289 16.32 4.92 11.50
C THR A 289 15.57 4.56 12.77
N GLN A 290 14.32 4.09 12.63
CA GLN A 290 13.46 3.63 13.71
C GLN A 290 12.59 2.46 13.26
N LYS A 291 12.00 1.71 14.20
CA LYS A 291 10.96 0.71 13.85
C LYS A 291 9.72 1.41 13.32
N TRP A 292 8.98 0.72 12.45
CA TRP A 292 7.80 1.28 11.79
C TRP A 292 6.76 1.92 12.73
N PRO A 293 6.38 1.32 13.89
CA PRO A 293 5.44 1.95 14.83
C PRO A 293 5.95 3.28 15.39
N ASP A 294 7.26 3.39 15.63
CA ASP A 294 7.89 4.60 16.16
C ASP A 294 7.93 5.69 15.08
N LEU A 295 8.27 5.33 13.83
CA LEU A 295 8.19 6.25 12.69
C LEU A 295 6.76 6.78 12.50
N LEU A 296 5.74 5.92 12.61
CA LEU A 296 4.35 6.34 12.48
C LEU A 296 3.96 7.32 13.61
N LYS A 297 4.40 7.07 14.84
CA LYS A 297 4.19 7.98 15.97
C LYS A 297 4.85 9.33 15.71
N MET A 298 6.12 9.33 15.30
CA MET A 298 6.85 10.56 14.93
C MET A 298 6.17 11.32 13.80
N ALA A 299 5.71 10.62 12.75
CA ALA A 299 4.99 11.23 11.63
C ALA A 299 3.69 11.91 12.08
N ARG A 300 2.89 11.24 12.93
CA ARG A 300 1.67 11.82 13.50
C ARG A 300 1.93 13.05 14.35
N LEU A 301 3.05 13.09 15.06
CA LEU A 301 3.49 14.23 15.87
C LEU A 301 4.16 15.34 15.05
N GLY A 302 4.35 15.17 13.72
CA GLY A 302 5.02 16.13 12.86
C GLY A 302 6.55 16.20 13.05
N GLN A 303 7.15 15.16 13.63
CA GLN A 303 8.58 15.10 13.96
C GLN A 303 9.44 14.53 12.82
N LEU A 304 8.83 14.02 11.75
CA LEU A 304 9.55 13.59 10.54
C LEU A 304 9.43 14.67 9.47
N GLN A 305 10.53 14.91 8.76
CA GLN A 305 10.56 15.82 7.61
C GLN A 305 9.98 15.17 6.35
N MET A 306 10.39 13.94 6.06
CA MET A 306 9.89 13.13 4.96
C MET A 306 9.99 11.63 5.28
N TRP A 307 9.10 10.85 4.68
CA TRP A 307 9.11 9.39 4.82
C TRP A 307 8.45 8.73 3.61
N GLN A 308 9.03 7.61 3.17
CA GLN A 308 8.49 6.81 2.07
C GLN A 308 7.51 5.76 2.60
N LEU A 309 6.32 5.72 2.03
CA LEU A 309 5.25 4.80 2.41
C LEU A 309 4.58 4.19 1.18
N GLY A 310 3.81 3.13 1.41
CA GLY A 310 2.83 2.62 0.47
C GLY A 310 1.43 2.70 1.08
N ASN A 311 0.45 3.03 0.24
CA ASN A 311 -0.95 2.92 0.58
C ASN A 311 -1.65 2.04 -0.45
N ARG A 312 -2.53 1.14 0.03
CA ARG A 312 -3.37 0.25 -0.79
C ARG A 312 -4.82 0.49 -0.44
N SER A 313 -5.67 0.66 -1.43
CA SER A 313 -7.11 0.71 -1.20
C SER A 313 -7.66 -0.69 -0.90
N THR A 314 -8.59 -0.75 0.02
CA THR A 314 -9.41 -1.94 0.32
C THR A 314 -10.80 -1.87 -0.32
N SER A 315 -11.06 -0.81 -1.09
CA SER A 315 -12.30 -0.62 -1.84
C SER A 315 -11.99 -0.05 -3.23
N THR A 316 -12.98 -0.09 -4.11
CA THR A 316 -12.87 0.49 -5.45
C THR A 316 -12.89 2.02 -5.46
N GLU A 317 -13.06 2.65 -4.29
CA GLU A 317 -13.25 4.09 -4.16
C GLU A 317 -11.92 4.86 -4.05
N GLY A 318 -11.72 5.82 -4.97
CA GLY A 318 -10.49 6.62 -5.01
C GLY A 318 -10.40 7.76 -4.00
N TYR A 319 -11.52 8.15 -3.40
CA TYR A 319 -11.54 9.25 -2.44
C TYR A 319 -10.67 8.97 -1.20
N GLY A 320 -10.43 7.72 -0.86
CA GLY A 320 -9.54 7.33 0.24
C GLY A 320 -8.11 7.85 0.08
N PHE A 321 -7.58 7.88 -1.16
CA PHE A 321 -6.27 8.48 -1.44
C PHE A 321 -6.28 10.00 -1.24
N LEU A 322 -7.35 10.66 -1.67
CA LEU A 322 -7.54 12.10 -1.50
C LEU A 322 -7.71 12.45 -0.02
N GLY A 323 -8.36 11.60 0.77
CA GLY A 323 -8.53 11.76 2.21
C GLY A 323 -7.23 11.80 3.01
N LEU A 324 -6.14 11.19 2.48
CA LEU A 324 -4.80 11.28 3.05
C LEU A 324 -4.15 12.67 2.87
N LEU A 325 -4.81 13.56 2.14
CA LEU A 325 -4.37 14.94 1.89
C LEU A 325 -5.38 15.97 2.43
N TYR A 326 -6.54 15.51 2.92
CA TYR A 326 -7.59 16.35 3.47
C TYR A 326 -7.09 17.07 4.74
N GLY A 327 -7.16 18.40 4.74
CA GLY A 327 -6.57 19.25 5.78
C GLY A 327 -7.03 18.94 7.20
N PRO A 328 -8.32 18.70 7.47
CA PRO A 328 -8.82 18.29 8.79
C PRO A 328 -8.23 16.99 9.32
N ASN A 329 -7.69 16.11 8.47
CA ASN A 329 -7.02 14.85 8.86
C ASN A 329 -5.52 15.02 9.17
N ALA A 330 -5.00 16.24 9.23
CA ALA A 330 -3.57 16.49 9.48
C ALA A 330 -3.12 15.92 10.83
N GLY A 331 -2.05 15.14 10.82
CA GLY A 331 -1.52 14.42 11.99
C GLY A 331 -2.25 13.11 12.31
N LEU A 332 -3.32 12.78 11.56
CA LEU A 332 -4.02 11.49 11.60
C LEU A 332 -3.67 10.66 10.36
N GLY A 333 -4.53 10.70 9.34
CA GLY A 333 -4.28 10.07 8.03
C GLY A 333 -3.40 10.94 7.12
N ASN A 334 -3.57 12.25 7.16
CA ASN A 334 -2.77 13.21 6.42
C ASN A 334 -1.44 13.49 7.16
N LEU A 335 -0.47 12.60 6.97
CA LEU A 335 0.86 12.69 7.59
C LEU A 335 1.70 13.83 7.00
N ALA A 336 1.46 14.20 5.75
CA ALA A 336 2.09 15.36 5.12
C ALA A 336 1.64 16.70 5.73
N ARG A 337 0.56 16.71 6.49
CA ARG A 337 -0.04 17.93 7.08
C ARG A 337 -0.38 18.99 6.02
N PHE A 338 -0.71 18.51 4.83
CA PHE A 338 -1.14 19.36 3.74
C PHE A 338 -2.47 20.04 4.07
N ARG A 339 -2.56 21.35 3.86
CA ARG A 339 -3.77 22.15 4.11
C ARG A 339 -3.96 23.11 2.94
N GLN A 340 -5.03 22.94 2.21
CA GLN A 340 -5.36 23.80 1.09
C GLN A 340 -6.89 23.89 0.97
N ALA A 341 -7.42 25.09 1.19
CA ALA A 341 -8.86 25.32 1.32
C ALA A 341 -9.69 24.87 0.10
N ASP A 342 -9.20 25.09 -1.12
CA ASP A 342 -9.90 24.62 -2.32
C ASP A 342 -9.90 23.10 -2.43
N PHE A 343 -8.80 22.44 -2.06
CA PHE A 343 -8.74 20.98 -2.01
C PHE A 343 -9.75 20.42 -1.01
N ASP A 344 -9.78 20.98 0.21
CA ASP A 344 -10.68 20.54 1.28
C ASP A 344 -12.15 20.71 0.88
N ARG A 345 -12.49 21.85 0.27
CA ARG A 345 -13.84 22.11 -0.24
C ARG A 345 -14.25 21.11 -1.33
N LEU A 346 -13.39 20.85 -2.31
CA LEU A 346 -13.65 19.89 -3.38
C LEU A 346 -13.79 18.46 -2.84
N TYR A 347 -13.01 18.11 -1.81
CA TYR A 347 -13.12 16.82 -1.13
C TYR A 347 -14.49 16.65 -0.46
N ASP A 348 -14.96 17.65 0.28
CA ASP A 348 -16.29 17.64 0.92
C ASP A 348 -17.43 17.60 -0.10
N GLU A 349 -17.30 18.31 -1.23
CA GLU A 349 -18.27 18.25 -2.34
C GLU A 349 -18.29 16.86 -2.97
N SER A 350 -17.13 16.25 -3.24
CA SER A 350 -17.02 14.95 -3.91
C SER A 350 -17.69 13.82 -3.14
N LYS A 351 -17.66 13.87 -1.80
CA LYS A 351 -18.30 12.86 -0.93
C LYS A 351 -19.83 12.85 -1.03
N ARG A 352 -20.42 13.92 -1.49
CA ARG A 352 -21.88 14.08 -1.63
C ARG A 352 -22.39 13.65 -3.01
N LEU A 353 -21.50 13.34 -3.93
CA LEU A 353 -21.83 12.91 -5.29
C LEU A 353 -21.75 11.39 -5.43
N PRO A 354 -22.67 10.78 -6.17
CA PRO A 354 -22.51 9.39 -6.58
C PRO A 354 -21.28 9.23 -7.47
N ASP A 355 -20.79 8.01 -7.60
CA ASP A 355 -19.74 7.73 -8.58
C ASP A 355 -20.23 8.07 -10.00
N GLY A 356 -19.36 8.74 -10.76
CA GLY A 356 -19.69 9.22 -12.09
C GLY A 356 -18.88 10.42 -12.55
N PRO A 357 -19.22 10.99 -13.75
CA PRO A 357 -18.42 12.03 -14.38
C PRO A 357 -18.24 13.31 -13.56
N GLU A 358 -19.26 13.74 -12.82
CA GLU A 358 -19.18 14.96 -12.01
C GLU A 358 -18.22 14.76 -10.82
N ARG A 359 -18.30 13.62 -10.15
CA ARG A 359 -17.36 13.28 -9.07
C ARG A 359 -15.93 13.16 -9.60
N ALA A 360 -15.76 12.49 -10.76
CA ALA A 360 -14.45 12.35 -11.41
C ALA A 360 -13.81 13.72 -11.74
N LYS A 361 -14.59 14.71 -12.18
CA LYS A 361 -14.09 16.08 -12.41
C LYS A 361 -13.53 16.72 -11.13
N LEU A 362 -14.23 16.56 -9.99
CA LEU A 362 -13.74 17.07 -8.71
C LEU A 362 -12.45 16.35 -8.29
N MET A 363 -12.38 15.03 -8.43
CA MET A 363 -11.19 14.25 -8.12
C MET A 363 -10.01 14.66 -9.01
N ARG A 364 -10.26 14.90 -10.30
CA ARG A 364 -9.27 15.43 -11.23
C ARG A 364 -8.75 16.79 -10.77
N ARG A 365 -9.64 17.72 -10.39
CA ARG A 365 -9.27 19.04 -9.91
C ARG A 365 -8.43 18.98 -8.62
N MET A 366 -8.79 18.09 -7.68
CA MET A 366 -7.98 17.83 -6.49
C MET A 366 -6.59 17.30 -6.84
N SER A 367 -6.49 16.40 -7.82
CA SER A 367 -5.20 15.90 -8.31
C SER A 367 -4.34 17.02 -8.93
N GLU A 368 -4.93 17.95 -9.66
CA GLU A 368 -4.22 19.12 -10.20
C GLU A 368 -3.67 20.03 -9.08
N ILE A 369 -4.47 20.27 -8.03
CA ILE A 369 -4.02 21.02 -6.85
C ILE A 369 -2.87 20.28 -6.16
N PHE A 370 -2.99 18.97 -5.96
CA PHE A 370 -1.94 18.13 -5.39
C PHE A 370 -0.62 18.30 -6.15
N PHE A 371 -0.62 18.14 -7.48
CA PHE A 371 0.60 18.31 -8.28
C PHE A 371 1.06 19.77 -8.33
N GLY A 372 0.15 20.73 -8.16
CA GLY A 372 0.48 22.15 -8.02
C GLY A 372 1.39 22.41 -6.82
N TYR A 373 1.12 21.78 -5.68
CA TYR A 373 1.85 22.00 -4.42
C TYR A 373 2.86 20.91 -4.09
N THR A 374 2.74 19.73 -4.68
CA THR A 374 3.66 18.59 -4.52
C THR A 374 3.91 18.21 -3.05
N PRO A 375 2.86 17.97 -2.22
CA PRO A 375 3.06 17.51 -0.84
C PRO A 375 3.63 16.09 -0.76
N TRP A 376 3.52 15.32 -1.85
CA TRP A 376 4.15 14.01 -2.01
C TRP A 376 4.90 13.94 -3.35
N LYS A 377 6.00 13.19 -3.35
CA LYS A 377 6.57 12.59 -4.54
C LYS A 377 5.92 11.23 -4.72
N LEU A 378 5.24 11.01 -5.84
CA LEU A 378 4.73 9.68 -6.18
C LEU A 378 5.87 8.83 -6.75
N ASN A 379 5.96 7.57 -6.26
CA ASN A 379 6.97 6.64 -6.71
C ASN A 379 6.38 5.66 -7.74
N ALA A 380 5.70 4.60 -7.30
CA ALA A 380 5.33 3.51 -8.17
C ALA A 380 3.98 2.86 -7.82
N TYR A 381 3.31 2.31 -8.82
CA TYR A 381 2.29 1.29 -8.68
C TYR A 381 2.97 -0.07 -8.64
N ARG A 382 2.55 -0.95 -7.72
CA ARG A 382 3.19 -2.25 -7.50
C ARG A 382 2.39 -3.39 -8.08
N TYR A 383 3.09 -4.40 -8.57
CA TYR A 383 2.47 -5.70 -8.88
C TYR A 383 2.48 -6.61 -7.65
N GLU A 384 1.41 -7.38 -7.53
CA GLU A 384 1.25 -8.47 -6.58
C GLU A 384 1.38 -9.79 -7.32
N ASN A 385 2.20 -10.69 -6.82
CA ASN A 385 2.43 -12.01 -7.39
C ASN A 385 2.08 -13.05 -6.32
N MET A 386 0.94 -13.72 -6.49
CA MET A 386 0.52 -14.80 -5.61
C MET A 386 0.84 -16.14 -6.27
N ILE A 387 1.56 -16.99 -5.58
CA ILE A 387 1.81 -18.37 -5.98
C ILE A 387 0.96 -19.29 -5.13
N VAL A 388 0.27 -20.23 -5.79
CA VAL A 388 -0.76 -21.07 -5.16
C VAL A 388 -0.56 -22.50 -5.60
N TYR A 389 -0.55 -23.41 -4.66
CA TYR A 389 -0.44 -24.85 -4.96
C TYR A 389 -1.75 -25.40 -5.56
N PRO A 390 -1.66 -26.48 -6.39
CA PRO A 390 -2.82 -27.05 -7.10
C PRO A 390 -3.89 -27.67 -6.20
N TRP A 391 -3.56 -28.00 -4.95
CA TRP A 391 -4.55 -28.50 -3.98
C TRP A 391 -5.40 -27.40 -3.33
N VAL A 392 -5.05 -26.11 -3.57
CA VAL A 392 -5.88 -24.99 -3.13
C VAL A 392 -6.91 -24.70 -4.21
N GLU A 393 -8.16 -24.94 -3.91
CA GLU A 393 -9.28 -24.64 -4.80
C GLU A 393 -9.93 -23.31 -4.43
N GLY A 394 -10.59 -22.68 -5.39
CA GLY A 394 -11.35 -21.44 -5.15
C GLY A 394 -10.51 -20.17 -5.13
N TYR A 395 -9.20 -20.25 -5.30
CA TYR A 395 -8.37 -19.05 -5.32
C TYR A 395 -8.64 -18.22 -6.58
N LYS A 396 -9.01 -16.95 -6.35
CA LYS A 396 -9.09 -15.90 -7.37
C LYS A 396 -8.43 -14.66 -6.79
N LEU A 397 -7.48 -14.08 -7.54
CA LEU A 397 -6.88 -12.83 -7.12
C LEU A 397 -7.94 -11.73 -7.11
N ASN A 398 -8.21 -11.22 -5.91
CA ASN A 398 -9.01 -10.02 -5.72
C ASN A 398 -8.12 -8.98 -5.04
N VAL A 399 -7.67 -8.00 -5.81
CA VAL A 399 -6.70 -7.00 -5.34
C VAL A 399 -7.23 -6.09 -4.22
N PHE A 400 -8.55 -6.07 -3.97
CA PHE A 400 -9.17 -5.34 -2.84
C PHE A 400 -9.38 -6.23 -1.62
N ASN A 401 -9.49 -7.55 -1.80
CA ASN A 401 -9.70 -8.50 -0.70
C ASN A 401 -8.42 -9.27 -0.40
N ILE A 402 -7.73 -8.89 0.66
CA ILE A 402 -6.47 -9.51 1.08
C ILE A 402 -6.65 -10.81 1.89
N HIS A 403 -7.88 -11.18 2.24
CA HIS A 403 -8.20 -12.37 3.04
C HIS A 403 -9.19 -13.29 2.30
N PRO A 404 -8.75 -14.11 1.32
CA PRO A 404 -9.62 -14.96 0.52
C PRO A 404 -10.16 -16.20 1.25
N TRP A 405 -9.74 -16.45 2.48
CA TRP A 405 -9.93 -17.69 3.25
C TRP A 405 -11.36 -18.27 3.24
N PRO A 406 -12.43 -17.48 3.37
CA PRO A 406 -13.79 -18.04 3.34
C PRO A 406 -14.14 -18.72 2.01
N TYR A 407 -13.50 -18.31 0.94
CA TYR A 407 -13.76 -18.73 -0.44
C TYR A 407 -12.83 -19.87 -0.91
N LEU A 408 -11.82 -20.22 -0.12
CA LEU A 408 -10.88 -21.29 -0.46
C LEU A 408 -11.37 -22.64 0.03
N ASP A 409 -11.00 -23.69 -0.72
CA ASP A 409 -11.11 -25.07 -0.29
C ASP A 409 -9.78 -25.79 -0.50
N ILE A 410 -9.60 -26.94 0.15
CA ILE A 410 -8.42 -27.78 0.03
C ILE A 410 -8.83 -29.13 -0.53
N ASP A 411 -8.35 -29.47 -1.71
CA ASP A 411 -8.47 -30.82 -2.26
C ASP A 411 -7.50 -31.76 -1.51
N THR A 412 -8.05 -32.54 -0.58
CA THR A 412 -7.30 -33.50 0.22
C THR A 412 -6.89 -34.75 -0.56
N LYS A 413 -7.40 -34.94 -1.79
CA LYS A 413 -7.09 -36.08 -2.66
C LYS A 413 -5.89 -35.79 -3.55
N THR A 414 -5.64 -34.53 -3.87
CA THR A 414 -4.46 -34.14 -4.64
C THR A 414 -3.19 -34.37 -3.81
N ALA A 415 -2.28 -35.17 -4.35
CA ALA A 415 -1.00 -35.44 -3.68
C ALA A 415 -0.19 -34.13 -3.51
N ARG A 416 0.22 -33.84 -2.28
CA ARG A 416 1.07 -32.70 -1.99
C ARG A 416 2.47 -32.96 -2.52
N LYS A 417 2.84 -32.28 -3.61
CA LYS A 417 4.17 -32.31 -4.20
C LYS A 417 4.82 -30.95 -4.00
N PRO A 418 5.76 -30.84 -3.06
CA PRO A 418 6.55 -29.61 -2.88
C PRO A 418 7.34 -29.25 -4.13
N VAL A 419 7.79 -28.00 -4.21
CA VAL A 419 8.74 -27.53 -5.24
C VAL A 419 10.10 -28.16 -4.93
N GLN A 420 10.69 -28.85 -5.90
CA GLN A 420 12.03 -29.46 -5.80
C GLN A 420 13.12 -28.57 -6.37
#